data_c5993343af8b547fa7c0ecd86b5ef927
#
_entry.id   c5993343af8b547fa7c0ecd86b5ef927
#
_cell.length_a   1.000
_cell.length_b   1.000
_cell.length_c   1.000
_cell.angle_alpha   90.00
_cell.angle_beta   90.00
_cell.angle_gamma   90.00
#
_symmetry.space_group_name_H-M   'P 1'
#
loop_
_entity.id
_entity.type
_entity.pdbx_description
1 polymer ?
#
loop_
_entity_poly.entity_id
_entity_poly.type
_entity_poly.pdbx_seq_one_letter_code
_entity_poly.pdbx_strand_id
1 'polypeptide(L)'
;MSVQDNVDPERIGIIGICGWGGVALQTACLDTRIKATVTSTMYDMTRVAANGYFDADDNKEARVKARKAVNAQRTEDFRNGTYALAGGVVDPLPSDAPFFVKDYYDYYKTKRGYHKRSLNSNDGWAITGMISLSNMRQFHYAGEIDNAVLMIHGEKAHSCYMSEDAFKLLNGDNKELYIISGAVHTDLYDGGDKDYIPFDKIESFFHEYLR
;
A
#
# COMPACT_ATOMS: atom_id res chain seq x y z
N MET A 1 -4.90 -13.15 16.93
CA MET A 1 -4.17 -14.34 16.52
C MET A 1 -3.45 -14.99 17.71
N SER A 2 -2.65 -14.30 18.47
CA SER A 2 -1.81 -14.85 19.58
C SER A 2 -2.57 -15.57 20.71
N VAL A 3 -3.89 -15.52 20.73
CA VAL A 3 -4.75 -16.22 21.70
C VAL A 3 -5.51 -17.41 21.09
N GLN A 4 -5.20 -17.78 19.86
CA GLN A 4 -5.81 -18.93 19.20
C GLN A 4 -4.99 -20.17 19.49
N ASP A 5 -5.64 -21.27 19.84
CA ASP A 5 -4.99 -22.55 20.24
C ASP A 5 -4.13 -23.17 19.12
N ASN A 6 -4.42 -22.84 17.86
CA ASN A 6 -3.70 -23.32 16.69
C ASN A 6 -2.65 -22.35 16.14
N VAL A 7 -2.33 -21.30 16.86
CA VAL A 7 -1.33 -20.30 16.48
C VAL A 7 -0.20 -20.25 17.49
N ASP A 8 1.03 -20.41 17.01
CA ASP A 8 2.20 -20.14 17.83
C ASP A 8 2.42 -18.62 17.95
N PRO A 9 2.25 -18.03 19.14
CA PRO A 9 2.36 -16.58 19.31
C PRO A 9 3.78 -16.03 19.07
N GLU A 10 4.81 -16.89 19.13
CA GLU A 10 6.19 -16.50 18.87
C GLU A 10 6.57 -16.61 17.38
N ARG A 11 5.68 -17.09 16.53
CA ARG A 11 5.92 -17.28 15.10
C ARG A 11 4.87 -16.60 14.23
N ILE A 12 4.60 -15.33 14.49
CA ILE A 12 3.63 -14.55 13.75
C ILE A 12 4.36 -13.73 12.68
N GLY A 13 4.02 -13.96 11.42
CA GLY A 13 4.43 -13.14 10.29
C GLY A 13 3.26 -12.36 9.68
N ILE A 14 3.58 -11.33 8.89
CA ILE A 14 2.59 -10.54 8.15
C ILE A 14 3.03 -10.35 6.70
N ILE A 15 2.07 -10.45 5.77
CA ILE A 15 2.25 -10.01 4.38
C ILE A 15 1.28 -8.88 4.11
N GLY A 16 1.78 -7.77 3.58
CA GLY A 16 0.96 -6.67 3.11
C GLY A 16 1.21 -6.37 1.63
N ILE A 17 0.13 -6.14 0.87
CA ILE A 17 0.18 -5.88 -0.56
C ILE A 17 -0.41 -4.51 -0.86
N CYS A 18 0.21 -3.73 -1.75
CA CYS A 18 -0.24 -2.40 -2.15
C CYS A 18 -0.33 -1.44 -0.94
N GLY A 19 -1.44 -0.74 -0.75
CA GLY A 19 -1.67 0.12 0.41
C GLY A 19 -1.54 -0.62 1.74
N TRP A 20 -1.92 -1.90 1.79
CA TRP A 20 -1.74 -2.74 2.98
C TRP A 20 -0.28 -3.17 3.19
N GLY A 21 0.58 -3.07 2.17
CA GLY A 21 2.03 -3.23 2.34
C GLY A 21 2.61 -2.15 3.25
N GLY A 22 2.24 -0.89 3.02
CA GLY A 22 2.61 0.21 3.91
C GLY A 22 2.03 0.07 5.31
N VAL A 23 0.77 -0.40 5.43
CA VAL A 23 0.15 -0.68 6.73
C VAL A 23 0.84 -1.83 7.46
N ALA A 24 1.25 -2.90 6.75
CA ALA A 24 1.98 -4.01 7.35
C ALA A 24 3.34 -3.55 7.92
N LEU A 25 4.09 -2.75 7.17
CA LEU A 25 5.35 -2.17 7.67
C LEU A 25 5.12 -1.25 8.88
N GLN A 26 4.09 -0.38 8.82
CA GLN A 26 3.71 0.45 9.97
C GLN A 26 3.29 -0.40 11.18
N THR A 27 2.62 -1.53 10.96
CA THR A 27 2.23 -2.43 12.05
C THR A 27 3.44 -3.07 12.69
N ALA A 28 4.48 -3.42 11.91
CA ALA A 28 5.74 -3.92 12.45
C ALA A 28 6.48 -2.89 13.32
N CYS A 29 6.30 -1.57 13.07
CA CYS A 29 6.82 -0.52 13.95
C CYS A 29 6.12 -0.50 15.32
N LEU A 30 4.91 -1.04 15.43
CA LEU A 30 4.06 -0.93 16.62
C LEU A 30 3.94 -2.23 17.40
N ASP A 31 3.96 -3.37 16.71
CA ASP A 31 3.69 -4.68 17.31
C ASP A 31 4.90 -5.61 17.20
N THR A 32 5.66 -5.68 18.28
CA THR A 32 6.88 -6.50 18.38
C THR A 32 6.63 -8.02 18.34
N ARG A 33 5.37 -8.47 18.38
CA ARG A 33 4.99 -9.88 18.21
C ARG A 33 5.07 -10.32 16.75
N ILE A 34 5.10 -9.39 15.79
CA ILE A 34 5.32 -9.69 14.37
C ILE A 34 6.81 -9.92 14.17
N LYS A 35 7.20 -11.17 13.92
CA LYS A 35 8.62 -11.57 13.81
C LYS A 35 9.20 -11.41 12.41
N ALA A 36 8.33 -11.49 11.39
CA ALA A 36 8.72 -11.36 9.99
C ALA A 36 7.65 -10.58 9.22
N THR A 37 8.07 -9.59 8.43
CA THR A 37 7.18 -8.74 7.64
C THR A 37 7.58 -8.81 6.18
N VAL A 38 6.63 -9.14 5.31
CA VAL A 38 6.78 -9.03 3.85
C VAL A 38 5.88 -7.91 3.35
N THR A 39 6.43 -6.99 2.57
CA THR A 39 5.62 -6.04 1.81
C THR A 39 5.78 -6.32 0.32
N SER A 40 4.67 -6.37 -0.41
CA SER A 40 4.67 -6.53 -1.87
C SER A 40 4.06 -5.30 -2.51
N THR A 41 4.82 -4.69 -3.43
CA THR A 41 4.37 -3.51 -4.19
C THR A 41 3.71 -2.45 -3.31
N MET A 42 4.33 -2.15 -2.15
CA MET A 42 3.71 -1.32 -1.13
C MET A 42 3.45 0.13 -1.56
N TYR A 43 2.44 0.72 -0.94
CA TYR A 43 2.14 2.14 -0.99
C TYR A 43 2.25 2.79 0.39
N ASP A 44 2.86 3.94 0.44
CA ASP A 44 2.63 4.88 1.53
C ASP A 44 1.37 5.73 1.22
N MET A 45 0.22 5.22 1.64
CA MET A 45 -1.07 5.88 1.43
C MET A 45 -1.13 7.26 2.11
N THR A 46 -0.37 7.46 3.18
CA THR A 46 -0.32 8.74 3.91
C THR A 46 0.48 9.78 3.17
N ARG A 47 1.59 9.38 2.52
CA ARG A 47 2.40 10.22 1.64
C ARG A 47 1.60 10.63 0.41
N VAL A 48 0.93 9.69 -0.26
CA VAL A 48 0.08 10.01 -1.42
C VAL A 48 -1.05 10.96 -1.05
N ALA A 49 -1.72 10.74 0.09
CA ALA A 49 -2.79 11.61 0.55
C ALA A 49 -2.32 13.03 0.90
N ALA A 50 -1.08 13.19 1.37
CA ALA A 50 -0.52 14.48 1.76
C ALA A 50 0.16 15.22 0.61
N ASN A 51 0.85 14.50 -0.27
CA ASN A 51 1.80 15.05 -1.24
C ASN A 51 1.45 14.72 -2.70
N GLY A 52 0.42 13.91 -2.96
CA GLY A 52 0.12 13.39 -4.30
C GLY A 52 1.12 12.32 -4.77
N TYR A 53 0.91 11.82 -5.97
CA TYR A 53 1.85 10.90 -6.61
C TYR A 53 3.15 11.60 -6.95
N PHE A 54 4.27 10.96 -6.71
CA PHE A 54 5.62 11.50 -6.94
C PHE A 54 5.91 12.79 -6.17
N ASP A 55 5.18 13.01 -5.07
CA ASP A 55 5.23 14.24 -4.25
C ASP A 55 4.93 15.53 -5.05
N ALA A 56 4.18 15.43 -6.13
CA ALA A 56 3.88 16.55 -7.02
C ALA A 56 3.13 17.69 -6.32
N ASP A 57 2.38 17.39 -5.27
CA ASP A 57 1.60 18.32 -4.46
C ASP A 57 2.23 18.61 -3.07
N ASP A 58 3.53 18.31 -2.89
CA ASP A 58 4.21 18.56 -1.61
C ASP A 58 4.49 20.04 -1.37
N ASN A 59 3.41 20.80 -1.23
CA ASN A 59 3.44 22.20 -0.88
C ASN A 59 2.23 22.58 0.00
N LYS A 60 2.36 23.71 0.71
CA LYS A 60 1.34 24.20 1.63
C LYS A 60 0.03 24.53 0.92
N GLU A 61 0.10 25.15 -0.24
CA GLU A 61 -1.04 25.64 -1.02
C GLU A 61 -1.92 24.46 -1.46
N ALA A 62 -1.32 23.41 -2.02
CA ALA A 62 -2.02 22.18 -2.43
C ALA A 62 -2.69 21.51 -1.21
N ARG A 63 -1.96 21.32 -0.12
CA ARG A 63 -2.51 20.71 1.10
C ARG A 63 -3.65 21.53 1.72
N VAL A 64 -3.54 22.87 1.73
CA VAL A 64 -4.63 23.73 2.23
C VAL A 64 -5.85 23.63 1.33
N LYS A 65 -5.68 23.62 0.01
CA LYS A 65 -6.77 23.44 -0.97
C LYS A 65 -7.49 22.12 -0.75
N ALA A 66 -6.75 21.01 -0.63
CA ALA A 66 -7.30 19.68 -0.38
C ALA A 66 -8.10 19.63 0.94
N ARG A 67 -7.54 20.17 2.04
CA ARG A 67 -8.24 20.21 3.34
C ARG A 67 -9.53 21.04 3.28
N LYS A 68 -9.54 22.18 2.58
CA LYS A 68 -10.75 23.00 2.39
C LYS A 68 -11.84 22.21 1.67
N ALA A 69 -11.49 21.50 0.60
CA ALA A 69 -12.44 20.67 -0.16
C ALA A 69 -13.03 19.55 0.70
N VAL A 70 -12.19 18.81 1.41
CA VAL A 70 -12.66 17.70 2.27
C VAL A 70 -13.48 18.22 3.45
N ASN A 71 -13.12 19.36 4.05
CA ASN A 71 -13.92 19.96 5.13
C ASN A 71 -15.30 20.45 4.64
N ALA A 72 -15.39 21.01 3.43
CA ALA A 72 -16.68 21.32 2.82
C ALA A 72 -17.53 20.06 2.61
N GLN A 73 -16.91 19.00 2.07
CA GLN A 73 -17.59 17.71 1.88
C GLN A 73 -18.12 17.13 3.19
N ARG A 74 -17.38 17.20 4.29
CA ARG A 74 -17.86 16.75 5.61
C ARG A 74 -19.13 17.47 6.05
N THR A 75 -19.22 18.76 5.76
CA THR A 75 -20.42 19.55 6.08
C THR A 75 -21.60 19.10 5.25
N GLU A 76 -21.40 18.86 3.95
CA GLU A 76 -22.46 18.38 3.06
C GLU A 76 -22.91 16.96 3.41
N ASP A 77 -21.96 16.05 3.68
CA ASP A 77 -22.27 14.68 4.09
C ASP A 77 -23.13 14.66 5.36
N PHE A 78 -22.80 15.50 6.35
CA PHE A 78 -23.58 15.61 7.57
C PHE A 78 -24.99 16.17 7.32
N ARG A 79 -25.13 17.22 6.50
CA ARG A 79 -26.43 17.82 6.17
C ARG A 79 -27.36 16.83 5.47
N ASN A 80 -26.80 16.02 4.59
CA ASN A 80 -27.56 15.11 3.75
C ASN A 80 -27.74 13.72 4.37
N GLY A 81 -27.10 13.42 5.50
CA GLY A 81 -27.10 12.09 6.09
C GLY A 81 -26.45 11.01 5.20
N THR A 82 -25.50 11.41 4.37
CA THR A 82 -24.78 10.57 3.39
C THR A 82 -23.28 10.72 3.54
N TYR A 83 -22.55 10.04 2.66
CA TYR A 83 -21.11 10.26 2.49
C TYR A 83 -20.75 10.13 1.00
N ALA A 84 -19.94 11.05 0.51
CA ALA A 84 -19.46 11.03 -0.87
C ALA A 84 -18.29 10.05 -1.02
N LEU A 85 -18.31 9.29 -2.10
CA LEU A 85 -17.24 8.36 -2.47
C LEU A 85 -16.27 9.02 -3.46
N ALA A 86 -15.00 8.65 -3.36
CA ALA A 86 -13.93 9.23 -4.17
C ALA A 86 -13.92 8.73 -5.62
N GLY A 87 -14.76 7.73 -5.95
CA GLY A 87 -14.65 6.94 -7.16
C GLY A 87 -13.58 5.86 -7.03
N GLY A 88 -13.72 4.81 -7.80
CA GLY A 88 -12.76 3.71 -7.84
C GLY A 88 -11.67 3.92 -8.89
N VAL A 89 -11.22 2.82 -9.47
CA VAL A 89 -10.39 2.87 -10.68
C VAL A 89 -11.24 3.43 -11.82
N VAL A 90 -10.66 4.39 -12.54
CA VAL A 90 -11.37 5.12 -13.59
C VAL A 90 -11.97 4.19 -14.65
N ASP A 91 -13.23 4.45 -15.04
CA ASP A 91 -13.95 3.76 -16.10
C ASP A 91 -15.00 4.71 -16.70
N PRO A 92 -14.98 5.00 -18.02
CA PRO A 92 -14.07 4.46 -19.04
C PRO A 92 -12.63 4.99 -18.91
N LEU A 93 -11.66 4.19 -19.41
CA LEU A 93 -10.24 4.57 -19.39
C LEU A 93 -10.00 5.76 -20.34
N PRO A 94 -9.46 6.91 -19.84
CA PRO A 94 -9.07 8.02 -20.71
C PRO A 94 -7.96 7.61 -21.69
N SER A 95 -8.02 8.13 -22.93
CA SER A 95 -7.03 7.81 -23.97
C SER A 95 -5.62 8.26 -23.63
N ASP A 96 -5.49 9.34 -22.87
CA ASP A 96 -4.24 9.96 -22.42
C ASP A 96 -3.84 9.53 -21.00
N ALA A 97 -4.50 8.52 -20.43
CA ALA A 97 -4.22 8.04 -19.09
C ALA A 97 -2.74 7.66 -18.92
N PRO A 98 -2.10 8.03 -17.79
CA PRO A 98 -0.76 7.55 -17.44
C PRO A 98 -0.66 6.02 -17.45
N PHE A 99 0.54 5.49 -17.66
CA PHE A 99 0.74 4.03 -17.79
C PHE A 99 0.20 3.26 -16.59
N PHE A 100 0.41 3.74 -15.38
CA PHE A 100 -0.04 3.05 -14.17
C PHE A 100 -1.56 3.07 -14.01
N VAL A 101 -2.25 4.08 -14.55
CA VAL A 101 -3.73 4.10 -14.58
C VAL A 101 -4.25 3.05 -15.54
N LYS A 102 -3.58 2.86 -16.70
CA LYS A 102 -3.89 1.78 -17.65
C LYS A 102 -3.67 0.40 -17.03
N ASP A 103 -2.56 0.23 -16.29
CA ASP A 103 -2.21 -0.97 -15.55
C ASP A 103 -3.29 -1.32 -14.51
N TYR A 104 -3.73 -0.35 -13.70
CA TYR A 104 -4.84 -0.55 -12.77
C TYR A 104 -6.18 -0.84 -13.44
N TYR A 105 -6.47 -0.17 -14.56
CA TYR A 105 -7.68 -0.45 -15.33
C TYR A 105 -7.67 -1.89 -15.85
N ASP A 106 -6.56 -2.31 -16.46
CA ASP A 106 -6.40 -3.68 -16.96
C ASP A 106 -6.63 -4.72 -15.87
N TYR A 107 -6.10 -4.49 -14.69
CA TYR A 107 -6.33 -5.41 -13.58
C TYR A 107 -7.77 -5.32 -13.05
N TYR A 108 -8.21 -4.15 -12.58
CA TYR A 108 -9.43 -4.03 -11.78
C TYR A 108 -10.73 -3.92 -12.59
N LYS A 109 -10.67 -3.56 -13.89
CA LYS A 109 -11.86 -3.36 -14.74
C LYS A 109 -12.02 -4.42 -15.82
N THR A 110 -11.15 -5.42 -15.84
CA THR A 110 -11.22 -6.56 -16.77
C THR A 110 -11.40 -7.88 -16.04
N LYS A 111 -11.48 -8.99 -16.80
CA LYS A 111 -11.57 -10.34 -16.22
C LYS A 111 -10.33 -10.75 -15.43
N ARG A 112 -9.21 -10.01 -15.53
CA ARG A 112 -7.97 -10.31 -14.84
C ARG A 112 -8.14 -10.28 -13.32
N GLY A 113 -8.70 -9.21 -12.76
CA GLY A 113 -8.86 -9.06 -11.30
C GLY A 113 -10.15 -8.40 -10.84
N TYR A 114 -11.10 -8.15 -11.76
CA TYR A 114 -12.39 -7.58 -11.37
C TYR A 114 -13.15 -8.46 -10.38
N HIS A 115 -13.60 -7.86 -9.30
CA HIS A 115 -14.50 -8.51 -8.36
C HIS A 115 -15.55 -7.53 -7.83
N LYS A 116 -16.83 -7.94 -7.82
CA LYS A 116 -17.94 -7.09 -7.38
C LYS A 116 -17.85 -6.61 -5.92
N ARG A 117 -17.11 -7.32 -5.06
CA ARG A 117 -16.89 -6.94 -3.67
C ARG A 117 -15.63 -6.10 -3.45
N SER A 118 -14.91 -5.75 -4.51
CA SER A 118 -13.77 -4.85 -4.43
C SER A 118 -14.25 -3.40 -4.40
N LEU A 119 -14.82 -2.97 -3.28
CA LEU A 119 -15.52 -1.68 -3.14
C LEU A 119 -14.60 -0.50 -3.50
N ASN A 120 -13.35 -0.52 -3.04
CA ASN A 120 -12.43 0.58 -3.30
C ASN A 120 -12.07 0.73 -4.77
N SER A 121 -12.00 -0.36 -5.55
CA SER A 121 -11.73 -0.29 -6.98
C SER A 121 -12.98 0.00 -7.81
N ASN A 122 -14.18 -0.26 -7.28
CA ASN A 122 -15.45 -0.01 -7.95
C ASN A 122 -15.98 1.41 -7.67
N ASP A 123 -16.18 1.76 -6.40
CA ASP A 123 -16.84 3.00 -5.97
C ASP A 123 -15.90 3.94 -5.21
N GLY A 124 -14.77 3.44 -4.74
CA GLY A 124 -13.82 4.19 -3.92
C GLY A 124 -14.19 4.18 -2.44
N TRP A 125 -13.39 4.90 -1.68
CA TRP A 125 -13.60 5.14 -0.25
C TRP A 125 -14.31 6.46 0.00
N ALA A 126 -14.80 6.68 1.22
CA ALA A 126 -15.36 7.97 1.60
C ALA A 126 -14.30 9.08 1.51
N ILE A 127 -14.61 10.15 0.77
CA ILE A 127 -13.67 11.28 0.51
C ILE A 127 -13.12 11.83 1.82
N THR A 128 -13.97 11.91 2.85
CA THR A 128 -13.60 12.48 4.15
C THR A 128 -12.57 11.67 4.92
N GLY A 129 -12.37 10.38 4.57
CA GLY A 129 -11.31 9.53 5.13
C GLY A 129 -9.90 10.02 4.81
N MET A 130 -9.73 10.77 3.73
CA MET A 130 -8.44 11.33 3.31
C MET A 130 -7.84 12.32 4.32
N ILE A 131 -8.66 12.95 5.17
CA ILE A 131 -8.16 13.85 6.24
C ILE A 131 -7.24 13.09 7.20
N SER A 132 -7.66 11.91 7.63
CA SER A 132 -6.85 11.09 8.56
C SER A 132 -5.54 10.67 7.92
N LEU A 133 -5.60 10.16 6.68
CA LEU A 133 -4.41 9.73 5.93
C LEU A 133 -3.43 10.89 5.70
N SER A 134 -3.90 12.05 5.24
CA SER A 134 -3.06 13.21 4.97
C SER A 134 -2.41 13.83 6.21
N ASN A 135 -2.87 13.48 7.40
CA ASN A 135 -2.34 13.97 8.69
C ASN A 135 -1.53 12.91 9.45
N MET A 136 -1.37 11.72 8.90
CA MET A 136 -0.51 10.67 9.44
C MET A 136 0.85 10.71 8.74
N ARG A 137 1.87 10.24 9.45
CA ARG A 137 3.17 9.89 8.86
C ARG A 137 3.47 8.45 9.21
N GLN A 138 3.32 7.57 8.24
CA GLN A 138 3.79 6.19 8.38
C GLN A 138 5.32 6.18 8.49
N PHE A 139 5.84 5.12 9.04
CA PHE A 139 7.27 4.81 9.12
C PHE A 139 8.11 5.76 9.98
N HIS A 140 7.48 6.59 10.83
CA HIS A 140 8.23 7.50 11.70
C HIS A 140 9.22 6.74 12.62
N TYR A 141 8.86 5.54 13.02
CA TYR A 141 9.68 4.66 13.85
C TYR A 141 10.18 3.42 13.10
N ALA A 142 10.27 3.45 11.78
CA ALA A 142 10.71 2.30 10.99
C ALA A 142 12.14 1.85 11.32
N GLY A 143 13.01 2.78 11.72
CA GLY A 143 14.36 2.46 12.16
C GLY A 143 14.45 1.70 13.50
N GLU A 144 13.35 1.56 14.23
CA GLU A 144 13.25 0.82 15.47
C GLU A 144 12.72 -0.62 15.28
N ILE A 145 12.44 -1.03 14.04
CA ILE A 145 12.01 -2.40 13.76
C ILE A 145 13.20 -3.36 13.90
N ASP A 146 13.23 -4.12 14.97
CA ASP A 146 14.26 -5.15 15.18
C ASP A 146 14.00 -6.42 14.36
N ASN A 147 12.72 -6.75 14.11
CA ASN A 147 12.30 -7.98 13.42
C ASN A 147 12.58 -7.91 11.90
N ALA A 148 12.60 -9.08 11.27
CA ALA A 148 12.96 -9.20 9.86
C ALA A 148 11.95 -8.54 8.92
N VAL A 149 12.46 -7.87 7.86
CA VAL A 149 11.62 -7.24 6.83
C VAL A 149 12.14 -7.57 5.43
N LEU A 150 11.26 -8.11 4.59
CA LEU A 150 11.47 -8.27 3.15
C LEU A 150 10.51 -7.35 2.39
N MET A 151 11.06 -6.41 1.64
CA MET A 151 10.29 -5.51 0.78
C MET A 151 10.45 -5.92 -0.68
N ILE A 152 9.36 -6.28 -1.34
CA ILE A 152 9.33 -6.72 -2.74
C ILE A 152 8.63 -5.65 -3.57
N HIS A 153 9.27 -5.22 -4.67
CA HIS A 153 8.66 -4.24 -5.58
C HIS A 153 9.04 -4.49 -7.03
N GLY A 154 8.14 -4.14 -7.95
CA GLY A 154 8.44 -4.15 -9.38
C GLY A 154 9.26 -2.92 -9.79
N GLU A 155 10.33 -3.13 -10.56
CA GLU A 155 11.20 -2.06 -11.06
C GLU A 155 10.43 -0.96 -11.81
N LYS A 156 9.44 -1.36 -12.61
CA LYS A 156 8.62 -0.45 -13.43
C LYS A 156 7.32 0.03 -12.75
N ALA A 157 7.10 -0.40 -11.51
CA ALA A 157 5.96 0.09 -10.75
C ALA A 157 6.15 1.58 -10.43
N HIS A 158 5.14 2.40 -10.72
CA HIS A 158 5.17 3.83 -10.43
C HIS A 158 5.34 4.16 -8.94
N SER A 159 5.08 3.17 -8.06
CA SER A 159 5.21 3.25 -6.61
C SER A 159 6.55 2.74 -6.06
N CYS A 160 7.49 2.30 -6.93
CA CYS A 160 8.76 1.69 -6.50
C CYS A 160 9.56 2.60 -5.56
N TYR A 161 9.59 3.90 -5.84
CA TYR A 161 10.26 4.90 -5.00
C TYR A 161 9.79 4.91 -3.54
N MET A 162 8.53 4.53 -3.27
CA MET A 162 8.00 4.46 -1.89
C MET A 162 8.67 3.35 -1.09
N SER A 163 8.90 2.18 -1.71
CA SER A 163 9.64 1.10 -1.06
C SER A 163 11.12 1.44 -0.90
N GLU A 164 11.74 2.05 -1.90
CA GLU A 164 13.15 2.47 -1.83
C GLU A 164 13.37 3.48 -0.71
N ASP A 165 12.46 4.45 -0.56
CA ASP A 165 12.57 5.47 0.48
C ASP A 165 12.26 4.89 1.88
N ALA A 166 11.25 4.02 2.00
CA ALA A 166 10.94 3.36 3.25
C ALA A 166 12.08 2.43 3.70
N PHE A 167 12.71 1.71 2.77
CA PHE A 167 13.84 0.84 3.05
C PHE A 167 15.03 1.59 3.65
N LYS A 168 15.31 2.81 3.20
CA LYS A 168 16.37 3.68 3.75
C LYS A 168 16.18 4.05 5.22
N LEU A 169 14.95 3.91 5.74
CA LEU A 169 14.63 4.18 7.15
C LEU A 169 14.89 2.97 8.05
N LEU A 170 15.02 1.76 7.47
CA LEU A 170 15.21 0.53 8.23
C LEU A 170 16.66 0.37 8.66
N ASN A 171 16.86 -0.18 9.85
CA ASN A 171 18.20 -0.51 10.40
C ASN A 171 18.34 -2.02 10.59
N GLY A 172 19.59 -2.49 10.61
CA GLY A 172 19.93 -3.90 10.83
C GLY A 172 20.17 -4.67 9.53
N ASP A 173 20.71 -5.87 9.67
CA ASP A 173 21.15 -6.76 8.59
C ASP A 173 20.08 -7.80 8.17
N ASN A 174 18.97 -7.87 8.90
CA ASN A 174 17.81 -8.72 8.60
C ASN A 174 16.73 -7.99 7.79
N LYS A 175 17.14 -7.01 7.00
CA LYS A 175 16.27 -6.21 6.12
C LYS A 175 16.71 -6.40 4.66
N GLU A 176 15.76 -6.63 3.79
CA GLU A 176 16.03 -6.80 2.37
C GLU A 176 15.04 -6.01 1.51
N LEU A 177 15.55 -5.33 0.48
CA LEU A 177 14.76 -4.77 -0.61
C LEU A 177 15.02 -5.59 -1.87
N TYR A 178 14.00 -6.26 -2.37
CA TYR A 178 14.06 -7.10 -3.55
C TYR A 178 13.28 -6.50 -4.72
N ILE A 179 14.00 -5.92 -5.67
CA ILE A 179 13.42 -5.29 -6.86
C ILE A 179 13.37 -6.30 -7.99
N ILE A 180 12.17 -6.51 -8.55
CA ILE A 180 11.91 -7.45 -9.64
C ILE A 180 11.99 -6.70 -10.97
N SER A 181 12.99 -7.06 -11.77
CA SER A 181 13.23 -6.38 -13.04
C SER A 181 12.08 -6.55 -14.02
N GLY A 182 11.65 -5.44 -14.60
CA GLY A 182 10.61 -5.37 -15.62
C GLY A 182 9.18 -5.47 -15.12
N ALA A 183 8.94 -5.84 -13.84
CA ALA A 183 7.59 -5.94 -13.29
C ALA A 183 6.95 -4.57 -13.04
N VAL A 184 5.66 -4.43 -13.34
CA VAL A 184 4.82 -3.30 -12.95
C VAL A 184 4.09 -3.60 -11.63
N HIS A 185 3.30 -2.64 -11.14
CA HIS A 185 2.65 -2.74 -9.84
C HIS A 185 1.70 -3.94 -9.73
N THR A 186 0.83 -4.14 -10.72
CA THR A 186 -0.20 -5.18 -10.70
C THR A 186 0.31 -6.58 -11.03
N ASP A 187 1.52 -6.71 -11.58
CA ASP A 187 2.16 -8.01 -11.79
C ASP A 187 2.46 -8.72 -10.46
N LEU A 188 2.58 -7.97 -9.38
CA LEU A 188 2.75 -8.54 -8.04
C LEU A 188 1.42 -8.86 -7.33
N TYR A 189 0.30 -8.80 -8.04
CA TYR A 189 -1.01 -9.24 -7.54
C TYR A 189 -1.35 -10.67 -7.97
N ASP A 190 -1.04 -11.01 -9.22
CA ASP A 190 -1.40 -12.29 -9.84
C ASP A 190 -0.25 -12.99 -10.58
N GLY A 191 0.95 -12.40 -10.55
CA GLY A 191 2.14 -12.91 -11.26
C GLY A 191 2.34 -12.29 -12.64
N GLY A 192 1.31 -11.65 -13.21
CA GLY A 192 1.37 -11.13 -14.58
C GLY A 192 1.59 -12.24 -15.62
N ASP A 193 2.19 -11.89 -16.74
CA ASP A 193 2.48 -12.81 -17.86
C ASP A 193 3.79 -13.61 -17.68
N LYS A 194 4.62 -13.26 -16.69
CA LYS A 194 5.95 -13.86 -16.46
C LYS A 194 6.13 -14.46 -15.06
N ASP A 195 5.02 -14.62 -14.35
CA ASP A 195 5.05 -15.22 -13.00
C ASP A 195 5.99 -14.47 -12.03
N TYR A 196 5.80 -13.16 -11.96
CA TYR A 196 6.71 -12.26 -11.25
C TYR A 196 6.71 -12.38 -9.72
N ILE A 197 5.72 -13.07 -9.11
CA ILE A 197 5.67 -13.19 -7.63
C ILE A 197 6.74 -14.17 -7.16
N PRO A 198 7.73 -13.74 -6.35
CA PRO A 198 8.84 -14.60 -5.94
C PRO A 198 8.45 -15.47 -4.73
N PHE A 199 7.54 -16.45 -4.94
CA PHE A 199 7.02 -17.30 -3.87
C PHE A 199 8.11 -18.03 -3.10
N ASP A 200 9.10 -18.61 -3.78
CA ASP A 200 10.21 -19.33 -3.14
C ASP A 200 11.00 -18.44 -2.19
N LYS A 201 11.20 -17.17 -2.56
CA LYS A 201 11.89 -16.20 -1.71
C LYS A 201 11.06 -15.83 -0.49
N ILE A 202 9.75 -15.62 -0.67
CA ILE A 202 8.83 -15.31 0.42
C ILE A 202 8.77 -16.49 1.41
N GLU A 203 8.65 -17.71 0.90
CA GLU A 203 8.63 -18.91 1.70
C GLU A 203 9.94 -19.10 2.47
N SER A 204 11.07 -18.99 1.79
CA SER A 204 12.40 -19.09 2.41
C SER A 204 12.60 -18.05 3.51
N PHE A 205 12.16 -16.81 3.30
CA PHE A 205 12.21 -15.74 4.28
C PHE A 205 11.40 -16.09 5.55
N PHE A 206 10.17 -16.54 5.40
CA PHE A 206 9.37 -16.94 6.56
C PHE A 206 9.93 -18.18 7.27
N HIS A 207 10.45 -19.14 6.52
CA HIS A 207 11.12 -20.31 7.13
C HIS A 207 12.37 -19.92 7.91
N GLU A 208 13.08 -18.89 7.51
CA GLU A 208 14.26 -18.40 8.24
C GLU A 208 13.88 -17.70 9.55
N TYR A 209 12.88 -16.81 9.51
CA TYR A 209 12.58 -15.89 10.60
C TYR A 209 11.39 -16.28 11.50
N LEU A 210 10.66 -17.34 11.17
CA LEU A 210 9.57 -17.90 11.99
C LEU A 210 9.89 -19.30 12.53
N ARG A 211 11.14 -19.55 12.90
CA ARG A 211 11.59 -20.83 13.49
C ARG A 211 11.22 -20.95 14.95
#